data_ab79102e4f5a995ca4ab52b0a71b3953
#
_entry.id   ab79102e4f5a995ca4ab52b0a71b3953
#
_cell.length_a   1.000
_cell.length_b   1.000
_cell.length_c   1.000
_cell.angle_alpha   90.00
_cell.angle_beta   90.00
_cell.angle_gamma   90.00
#
_symmetry.space_group_name_H-M   'P 1'
#
loop_
_entity.id
_entity.type
_entity.pdbx_description
1 polymer ?
#
loop_
_entity_poly.entity_id
_entity_poly.type
_entity_poly.pdbx_seq_one_letter_code
_entity_poly.pdbx_strand_id
1 'polypeptide(L)'
;MRFLMFVCVDETLGMTEADDTVEQWLAETARRDVRREGHQLRGPDDATTVRDHGALITDGPFADTKEWIGGYDILDCATREEAIEIASKHPLARFGAIELRPFWEE
;
A
#
# COMPACT_ATOMS: atom_id res chain seq x y z
N MET A 1 17.55 -4.27 1.29
CA MET A 1 16.68 -3.89 0.14
C MET A 1 15.49 -3.09 0.62
N ARG A 2 15.24 -1.99 -0.04
CA ARG A 2 14.06 -1.18 0.28
C ARG A 2 12.98 -1.40 -0.76
N PHE A 3 11.74 -1.41 -0.27
CA PHE A 3 10.55 -1.62 -1.10
C PHE A 3 9.53 -0.54 -0.81
N LEU A 4 8.87 -0.08 -1.85
CA LEU A 4 7.62 0.66 -1.70
C LEU A 4 6.50 -0.37 -1.74
N MET A 5 5.71 -0.42 -0.67
CA MET A 5 4.60 -1.34 -0.55
C MET A 5 3.31 -0.56 -0.76
N PHE A 6 2.58 -0.87 -1.83
CA PHE A 6 1.26 -0.31 -2.07
C PHE A 6 0.21 -1.17 -1.40
N VAL A 7 -0.64 -0.54 -0.61
CA VAL A 7 -1.79 -1.21 0.01
C VAL A 7 -3.00 -0.90 -0.85
N CYS A 8 -3.50 -1.91 -1.54
CA CYS A 8 -4.60 -1.76 -2.48
C CYS A 8 -5.90 -2.28 -1.87
N VAL A 9 -6.95 -1.48 -2.00
CA VAL A 9 -8.26 -1.76 -1.42
C VAL A 9 -9.17 -2.31 -2.51
N ASP A 10 -9.90 -3.39 -2.18
CA ASP A 10 -10.98 -3.92 -3.01
C ASP A 10 -12.25 -3.96 -2.15
N GLU A 11 -13.13 -3.00 -2.35
CA GLU A 11 -14.34 -2.86 -1.53
C GLU A 11 -15.32 -4.02 -1.70
N THR A 12 -15.17 -4.83 -2.74
CA THR A 12 -16.04 -5.97 -2.97
C THR A 12 -15.74 -7.16 -2.06
N LEU A 13 -14.59 -7.16 -1.38
CA LEU A 13 -14.17 -8.29 -0.55
C LEU A 13 -14.72 -8.26 0.88
N GLY A 14 -15.36 -7.17 1.29
CA GLY A 14 -16.18 -7.14 2.50
C GLY A 14 -15.41 -7.31 3.82
N MET A 15 -14.28 -6.64 3.98
CA MET A 15 -13.54 -6.65 5.24
C MET A 15 -14.39 -6.06 6.37
N THR A 16 -14.47 -6.78 7.49
CA THR A 16 -15.14 -6.30 8.69
C THR A 16 -14.13 -5.66 9.65
N GLU A 17 -14.65 -4.98 10.67
CA GLU A 17 -13.80 -4.41 11.72
C GLU A 17 -12.97 -5.48 12.43
N ALA A 18 -13.52 -6.67 12.63
CA ALA A 18 -12.81 -7.79 13.26
C ALA A 18 -11.66 -8.32 12.38
N ASP A 19 -11.74 -8.13 11.07
CA ASP A 19 -10.71 -8.55 10.13
C ASP A 19 -9.53 -7.56 10.05
N ASP A 20 -9.71 -6.35 10.59
CA ASP A 20 -8.69 -5.32 10.53
C ASP A 20 -7.66 -5.54 11.63
N THR A 21 -6.58 -6.20 11.26
CA THR A 21 -5.48 -6.51 12.17
C THR A 21 -4.26 -5.62 11.94
N VAL A 22 -4.47 -4.41 11.40
CA VAL A 22 -3.35 -3.51 11.06
C VAL A 22 -2.52 -3.12 12.27
N GLU A 23 -3.13 -2.99 13.45
CA GLU A 23 -2.39 -2.65 14.67
C GLU A 23 -1.35 -3.72 15.01
N GLN A 24 -1.72 -5.00 14.85
CA GLN A 24 -0.80 -6.11 15.07
C GLN A 24 0.33 -6.10 14.05
N TRP A 25 0.01 -5.79 12.79
CA TRP A 25 1.01 -5.69 11.73
C TRP A 25 2.00 -4.55 12.00
N LEU A 26 1.50 -3.40 12.43
CA LEU A 26 2.34 -2.26 12.79
C LEU A 26 3.27 -2.60 13.97
N ALA A 27 2.75 -3.32 14.98
CA ALA A 27 3.54 -3.73 16.13
C ALA A 27 4.65 -4.70 15.72
N GLU A 28 4.35 -5.67 14.86
CA GLU A 28 5.34 -6.64 14.40
C GLU A 28 6.44 -5.98 13.57
N THR A 29 6.07 -5.10 12.64
CA THR A 29 7.05 -4.42 11.79
C THR A 29 7.94 -3.46 12.59
N ALA A 30 7.38 -2.85 13.65
CA ALA A 30 8.16 -2.02 14.56
C ALA A 30 9.16 -2.87 15.36
N ARG A 31 8.72 -4.01 15.90
CA ARG A 31 9.57 -4.92 16.65
C ARG A 31 10.71 -5.45 15.77
N ARG A 32 10.45 -5.73 14.51
CA ARG A 32 11.44 -6.24 13.56
C ARG A 32 12.27 -5.13 12.91
N ASP A 33 11.93 -3.88 13.16
CA ASP A 33 12.61 -2.70 12.61
C ASP A 33 12.74 -2.74 11.09
N VAL A 34 11.63 -3.09 10.41
CA VAL A 34 11.62 -3.21 8.95
C VAL A 34 10.78 -2.13 8.26
N ARG A 35 9.88 -1.45 8.98
CA ARG A 35 9.05 -0.38 8.41
C ARG A 35 9.68 0.97 8.70
N ARG A 36 9.92 1.77 7.66
CA ARG A 36 10.54 3.09 7.80
C ARG A 36 9.52 4.20 7.87
N GLU A 37 8.49 4.14 7.05
CA GLU A 37 7.35 5.05 7.11
C GLU A 37 6.15 4.43 6.42
N GLY A 38 4.99 4.99 6.63
CA GLY A 38 3.78 4.60 5.92
C GLY A 38 2.65 5.53 6.27
N HIS A 39 1.72 5.67 5.32
CA HIS A 39 0.58 6.56 5.47
C HIS A 39 -0.63 5.97 4.77
N GLN A 40 -1.79 6.15 5.40
CA GLN A 40 -3.06 5.93 4.72
C GLN A 40 -3.33 7.14 3.82
N LEU A 41 -3.87 6.89 2.64
CA LEU A 41 -4.25 7.94 1.70
C LEU A 41 -5.76 8.14 1.74
N ARG A 42 -6.19 9.34 1.37
CA ARG A 42 -7.61 9.60 1.12
C ARG A 42 -8.04 8.82 -0.12
N GLY A 43 -9.34 8.59 -0.24
CA GLY A 43 -9.86 7.75 -1.31
C GLY A 43 -9.73 8.35 -2.71
N PRO A 44 -10.06 7.57 -3.75
CA PRO A 44 -9.89 8.01 -5.13
C PRO A 44 -10.73 9.24 -5.50
N ASP A 45 -11.81 9.51 -4.77
CA ASP A 45 -12.61 10.73 -5.00
C ASP A 45 -11.82 12.01 -4.72
N ASP A 46 -10.78 11.92 -3.90
CA ASP A 46 -9.92 13.05 -3.57
C ASP A 46 -8.65 13.11 -4.43
N ALA A 47 -8.52 12.20 -5.40
CA ALA A 47 -7.35 12.17 -6.27
C ALA A 47 -7.45 13.24 -7.35
N THR A 48 -6.29 13.72 -7.80
CA THR A 48 -6.16 14.64 -8.92
C THR A 48 -5.09 14.09 -9.85
N THR A 49 -5.39 14.01 -11.14
CA THR A 49 -4.43 13.55 -12.13
C THR A 49 -3.99 14.70 -13.01
N VAL A 50 -2.69 14.86 -13.17
CA VAL A 50 -2.09 15.92 -13.97
C VAL A 50 -1.39 15.31 -15.17
N ARG A 51 -1.71 15.80 -16.38
CA ARG A 51 -1.10 15.38 -17.64
C ARG A 51 -0.69 16.59 -18.45
N ASP A 52 0.17 16.37 -19.41
CA ASP A 52 0.57 17.39 -20.40
C ASP A 52 1.05 18.68 -19.72
N HIS A 53 1.99 18.53 -18.77
CA HIS A 53 2.59 19.65 -18.02
C HIS A 53 1.55 20.58 -17.36
N GLY A 54 0.42 20.01 -16.92
CA GLY A 54 -0.66 20.76 -16.29
C GLY A 54 -1.70 21.32 -17.24
N ALA A 55 -1.56 21.09 -18.54
CA ALA A 55 -2.58 21.49 -19.50
C ALA A 55 -3.87 20.66 -19.35
N LEU A 56 -3.76 19.45 -18.82
CA LEU A 56 -4.90 18.58 -18.53
C LEU A 56 -4.87 18.15 -17.07
N ILE A 57 -5.82 18.64 -16.31
CA ILE A 57 -5.99 18.29 -14.89
C ILE A 57 -7.38 17.69 -14.73
N THR A 58 -7.46 16.47 -14.21
CA THR A 58 -8.73 15.78 -14.03
C THR A 58 -8.89 15.33 -12.58
N ASP A 59 -10.14 15.32 -12.10
CA ASP A 59 -10.46 14.74 -10.81
C ASP A 59 -10.45 13.22 -10.94
N GLY A 60 -9.99 12.58 -9.88
CA GLY A 60 -9.92 11.13 -9.83
C GLY A 60 -8.53 10.56 -10.14
N PRO A 61 -8.35 9.25 -9.96
CA PRO A 61 -7.07 8.59 -10.21
C PRO A 61 -6.81 8.46 -11.71
N PHE A 62 -5.53 8.23 -12.08
CA PHE A 62 -5.15 8.06 -13.48
C PHE A 62 -5.79 6.84 -14.14
N ALA A 63 -6.18 5.85 -13.33
CA ALA A 63 -6.89 4.67 -13.81
C ALA A 63 -8.06 4.37 -12.87
N ASP A 64 -9.24 4.16 -13.43
CA ASP A 64 -10.44 3.84 -12.69
C ASP A 64 -10.58 2.32 -12.63
N THR A 65 -10.27 1.72 -11.47
CA THR A 65 -10.26 0.28 -11.26
C THR A 65 -11.03 -0.08 -9.99
N LYS A 66 -11.41 -1.35 -9.87
CA LYS A 66 -12.03 -1.88 -8.64
C LYS A 66 -11.10 -1.81 -7.44
N GLU A 67 -9.80 -1.96 -7.70
CA GLU A 67 -8.78 -1.89 -6.69
C GLU A 67 -8.12 -0.53 -6.78
N TRP A 68 -7.97 0.13 -5.65
CA TRP A 68 -7.34 1.44 -5.61
C TRP A 68 -6.33 1.50 -4.48
N ILE A 69 -5.33 2.34 -4.64
CA ILE A 69 -4.26 2.49 -3.66
C ILE A 69 -4.81 3.26 -2.47
N GLY A 70 -4.92 2.57 -1.33
CA GLY A 70 -5.44 3.17 -0.09
C GLY A 70 -4.35 3.60 0.88
N GLY A 71 -3.10 3.23 0.62
CA GLY A 71 -1.99 3.59 1.47
C GLY A 71 -0.68 3.07 0.92
N TYR A 72 0.40 3.44 1.58
CA TYR A 72 1.71 2.92 1.24
C TYR A 72 2.57 2.77 2.49
N ASP A 73 3.57 1.91 2.39
CA ASP A 73 4.60 1.75 3.41
C ASP A 73 5.95 1.61 2.73
N ILE A 74 7.00 2.08 3.39
CA ILE A 74 8.37 1.83 2.94
C ILE A 74 8.97 0.78 3.88
N LEU A 75 9.39 -0.33 3.30
CA LEU A 75 10.00 -1.43 4.03
C LEU A 75 11.48 -1.52 3.69
N ASP A 76 12.30 -1.84 4.69
CA ASP A 76 13.72 -2.12 4.50
C ASP A 76 13.97 -3.52 5.03
N CYS A 77 14.08 -4.48 4.13
CA CYS A 77 14.18 -5.90 4.43
C CYS A 77 15.51 -6.44 3.94
N ALA A 78 15.97 -7.52 4.57
CA ALA A 78 17.20 -8.17 4.16
C ALA A 78 17.06 -8.81 2.77
N THR A 79 15.87 -9.37 2.48
CA THR A 79 15.63 -10.09 1.24
C THR A 79 14.22 -9.79 0.72
N ARG A 80 13.98 -10.10 -0.55
CA ARG A 80 12.64 -10.05 -1.16
C ARG A 80 11.68 -10.99 -0.44
N GLU A 81 12.17 -12.17 -0.06
CA GLU A 81 11.36 -13.18 0.63
C GLU A 81 10.89 -12.68 1.99
N GLU A 82 11.71 -11.94 2.71
CA GLU A 82 11.31 -11.32 3.97
C GLU A 82 10.22 -10.28 3.73
N ALA A 83 10.35 -9.46 2.69
CA ALA A 83 9.34 -8.46 2.36
C ALA A 83 8.01 -9.12 2.03
N ILE A 84 8.02 -10.23 1.29
CA ILE A 84 6.81 -10.98 0.96
C ILE A 84 6.17 -11.56 2.22
N GLU A 85 6.97 -12.10 3.12
CA GLU A 85 6.47 -12.64 4.39
C GLU A 85 5.78 -11.55 5.22
N ILE A 86 6.41 -10.40 5.33
CA ILE A 86 5.86 -9.26 6.07
C ILE A 86 4.57 -8.76 5.40
N ALA A 87 4.59 -8.55 4.09
CA ALA A 87 3.43 -8.07 3.34
C ALA A 87 2.24 -9.03 3.46
N SER A 88 2.53 -10.34 3.47
CA SER A 88 1.50 -11.38 3.56
C SER A 88 0.69 -11.31 4.87
N LYS A 89 1.24 -10.71 5.91
CA LYS A 89 0.58 -10.58 7.20
C LYS A 89 -0.28 -9.33 7.32
N HIS A 90 -0.21 -8.43 6.35
CA HIS A 90 -1.06 -7.24 6.33
C HIS A 90 -2.51 -7.67 6.04
N PRO A 91 -3.52 -7.10 6.73
CA PRO A 91 -4.91 -7.50 6.50
C PRO A 91 -5.37 -7.33 5.06
N LEU A 92 -4.89 -6.31 4.36
CA LEU A 92 -5.26 -6.07 2.98
C LEU A 92 -4.62 -7.06 2.00
N ALA A 93 -3.69 -7.91 2.43
CA ALA A 93 -3.22 -9.02 1.61
C ALA A 93 -4.34 -10.04 1.36
N ARG A 94 -5.34 -10.08 2.26
CA ARG A 94 -6.52 -10.93 2.10
C ARG A 94 -7.71 -10.17 1.50
N PHE A 95 -7.91 -8.93 1.93
CA PHE A 95 -9.09 -8.13 1.58
C PHE A 95 -8.80 -7.07 0.51
N GLY A 96 -7.78 -7.27 -0.25
CA GLY A 96 -7.34 -6.39 -1.32
C GLY A 96 -6.13 -7.00 -1.99
N ALA A 97 -5.11 -6.19 -2.17
CA ALA A 97 -3.84 -6.65 -2.70
C ALA A 97 -2.70 -5.82 -2.12
N ILE A 98 -1.55 -6.43 -2.02
CA ILE A 98 -0.31 -5.75 -1.64
C ILE A 98 0.64 -5.85 -2.83
N GLU A 99 1.12 -4.71 -3.31
CA GLU A 99 2.15 -4.70 -4.35
C GLU A 99 3.46 -4.22 -3.75
N LEU A 100 4.52 -4.99 -3.95
CA LEU A 100 5.87 -4.64 -3.52
C LEU A 100 6.69 -4.20 -4.72
N ARG A 101 7.25 -3.01 -4.66
CA ARG A 101 8.15 -2.47 -5.69
C ARG A 101 9.52 -2.20 -5.08
N PRO A 102 10.57 -2.93 -5.48
CA PRO A 102 11.91 -2.56 -5.03
C PRO A 102 12.26 -1.17 -5.51
N PHE A 103 12.92 -0.40 -4.65
CA PHE A 103 13.46 0.88 -5.09
C PHE A 103 14.58 0.64 -6.08
N TRP A 104 14.70 1.52 -7.04
CA TRP A 104 15.86 1.54 -7.91
C TRP A 104 17.06 2.00 -7.07
N GLU A 105 18.00 1.09 -6.86
CA GLU A 105 19.21 1.37 -6.06
C GLU A 105 20.44 1.08 -6.91
N GLU A 106 21.35 2.03 -6.91
CA GLU A 106 22.60 1.90 -7.65
C GLU A 106 23.73 1.40 -6.77
#